data_2f3da3dfbae62ddc6088c1789a891f12
#
_entry.id   2f3da3dfbae62ddc6088c1789a891f12
#
_cell.length_a   1.000
_cell.length_b   1.000
_cell.length_c   1.000
_cell.angle_alpha   90.00
_cell.angle_beta   90.00
_cell.angle_gamma   90.00
#
_symmetry.space_group_name_H-M   'P 1'
#
loop_
_entity.id
_entity.type
_entity.pdbx_description
1 polymer ?
#
loop_
_entity_poly.entity_id
_entity_poly.type
_entity_poly.pdbx_seq_one_letter_code
_entity_poly.pdbx_strand_id
1 'polypeptide(L)'
;MEKIHVLLVEDEQTLAMIIKDTLEEQDFIITTAGDGEEGLRKFFEQKPDVLVADVMMPRMDGFEMVRRIRQSDKATPVLFLTARSAINDVVKGFELGANDYLKKPFGMQELIVRLKALMHKAFVEKEITNTYTCLLYTSDAAD
;
A
#
# COMPACT_ATOMS: atom_id res chain seq x y z
N MET A 1 -14.88 15.38 -1.02
CA MET A 1 -14.05 14.32 -1.57
C MET A 1 -13.49 13.48 -0.42
N GLU A 2 -13.61 12.18 -0.51
CA GLU A 2 -13.10 11.32 0.56
C GLU A 2 -11.58 11.32 0.59
N LYS A 3 -11.05 11.30 1.79
CA LYS A 3 -9.60 11.22 1.97
C LYS A 3 -9.13 9.79 1.80
N ILE A 4 -7.91 9.64 1.30
CA ILE A 4 -7.29 8.33 1.14
C ILE A 4 -6.80 7.85 2.50
N HIS A 5 -7.18 6.62 2.85
CA HIS A 5 -6.79 6.01 4.12
C HIS A 5 -5.55 5.13 3.90
N VAL A 6 -4.48 5.47 4.60
CA VAL A 6 -3.19 4.75 4.55
C VAL A 6 -3.00 4.00 5.87
N LEU A 7 -2.71 2.71 5.77
CA LEU A 7 -2.20 1.96 6.93
C LEU A 7 -0.68 1.93 6.83
N LEU A 8 -0.03 2.53 7.81
CA LEU A 8 1.44 2.60 7.88
C LEU A 8 1.94 1.61 8.93
N VAL A 9 2.68 0.61 8.52
CA VAL A 9 3.23 -0.39 9.43
C VAL A 9 4.74 -0.18 9.49
N GLU A 10 5.20 0.38 10.59
CA GLU A 10 6.59 0.79 10.79
C GLU A 10 6.92 0.68 12.27
N ASP A 11 7.97 -0.08 12.61
CA ASP A 11 8.34 -0.28 14.00
C ASP A 11 9.16 0.88 14.59
N GLU A 12 9.76 1.69 13.76
CA GLU A 12 10.51 2.87 14.19
C GLU A 12 9.55 4.02 14.45
N GLN A 13 9.23 4.25 15.72
CA GLN A 13 8.17 5.18 16.10
C GLN A 13 8.39 6.61 15.62
N THR A 14 9.64 7.09 15.69
CA THR A 14 9.96 8.44 15.23
C THR A 14 9.66 8.60 13.74
N LEU A 15 10.10 7.63 12.94
CA LEU A 15 9.84 7.67 11.50
C LEU A 15 8.35 7.57 11.21
N ALA A 16 7.65 6.68 11.90
CA ALA A 16 6.20 6.53 11.73
C ALA A 16 5.47 7.86 12.01
N MET A 17 5.88 8.57 13.06
CA MET A 17 5.28 9.84 13.41
C MET A 17 5.54 10.90 12.35
N ILE A 18 6.77 10.98 11.84
CA ILE A 18 7.12 11.94 10.79
C ILE A 18 6.30 11.67 9.53
N ILE A 19 6.20 10.41 9.13
CA ILE A 19 5.42 10.04 7.95
C ILE A 19 3.94 10.38 8.17
N LYS A 20 3.41 10.03 9.33
CA LYS A 20 2.02 10.31 9.66
C LYS A 20 1.71 11.80 9.58
N ASP A 21 2.51 12.62 10.26
CA ASP A 21 2.29 14.07 10.27
C ASP A 21 2.38 14.66 8.88
N THR A 22 3.38 14.25 8.11
CA THR A 22 3.58 14.76 6.76
C THR A 22 2.43 14.37 5.83
N LEU A 23 1.99 13.12 5.89
CA LEU A 23 0.91 12.66 5.03
C LEU A 23 -0.45 13.25 5.43
N GLU A 24 -0.66 13.48 6.72
CA GLU A 24 -1.90 14.12 7.16
C GLU A 24 -2.02 15.55 6.63
N GLU A 25 -0.90 16.24 6.45
CA GLU A 25 -0.89 17.56 5.82
C GLU A 25 -1.26 17.50 4.34
N GLN A 26 -1.12 16.33 3.72
CA GLN A 26 -1.44 16.12 2.31
C GLN A 26 -2.84 15.49 2.14
N ASP A 27 -3.68 15.62 3.14
CA ASP A 27 -5.07 15.12 3.13
C ASP A 27 -5.20 13.61 3.10
N PHE A 28 -4.23 12.88 3.65
CA PHE A 28 -4.36 11.45 3.91
C PHE A 28 -4.86 11.21 5.34
N ILE A 29 -5.59 10.13 5.53
CA ILE A 29 -5.92 9.62 6.87
C ILE A 29 -4.95 8.49 7.16
N ILE A 30 -4.21 8.58 8.27
CA ILE A 30 -3.15 7.62 8.57
C ILE A 30 -3.50 6.84 9.83
N THR A 31 -3.50 5.51 9.72
CA THR A 31 -3.51 4.61 10.86
C THR A 31 -2.12 3.97 10.92
N THR A 32 -1.54 3.87 12.11
CA THR A 32 -0.21 3.30 12.28
C THR A 32 -0.26 1.97 13.01
N ALA A 33 0.70 1.11 12.71
CA ALA A 33 0.91 -0.16 13.40
C ALA A 33 2.41 -0.32 13.61
N GLY A 34 2.80 -0.90 14.73
CA GLY A 34 4.21 -0.99 15.12
C GLY A 34 4.91 -2.28 14.73
N ASP A 35 4.19 -3.27 14.25
CA ASP A 35 4.76 -4.53 13.78
C ASP A 35 3.79 -5.22 12.83
N GLY A 36 4.24 -6.35 12.25
CA GLY A 36 3.43 -7.05 11.26
C GLY A 36 2.16 -7.67 11.81
N GLU A 37 2.18 -8.12 13.08
CA GLU A 37 0.98 -8.70 13.69
C GLU A 37 -0.10 -7.65 13.87
N GLU A 38 0.28 -6.49 14.41
CA GLU A 38 -0.65 -5.38 14.57
C GLU A 38 -1.12 -4.87 13.20
N GLY A 39 -0.20 -4.80 12.25
CA GLY A 39 -0.53 -4.38 10.89
C GLY A 39 -1.55 -5.29 10.23
N LEU A 40 -1.37 -6.60 10.37
CA LEU A 40 -2.29 -7.58 9.81
C LEU A 40 -3.69 -7.41 10.40
N ARG A 41 -3.77 -7.28 11.72
CA ARG A 41 -5.05 -7.09 12.41
C ARG A 41 -5.74 -5.80 11.96
N LYS A 42 -5.00 -4.70 11.95
CA LYS A 42 -5.56 -3.40 11.57
C LYS A 42 -5.95 -3.35 10.10
N PHE A 43 -5.23 -4.06 9.23
CA PHE A 43 -5.58 -4.11 7.82
C PHE A 43 -7.01 -4.60 7.62
N PHE A 44 -7.37 -5.70 8.27
CA PHE A 44 -8.70 -6.26 8.11
C PHE A 44 -9.78 -5.50 8.87
N GLU A 45 -9.41 -4.84 9.97
CA GLU A 45 -10.34 -3.97 10.71
C GLU A 45 -10.64 -2.67 9.97
N GLN A 46 -9.59 -2.03 9.43
CA GLN A 46 -9.69 -0.67 8.91
C GLN A 46 -9.95 -0.64 7.40
N LYS A 47 -9.60 -1.67 6.68
CA LYS A 47 -9.73 -1.76 5.22
C LYS A 47 -9.15 -0.52 4.53
N PRO A 48 -7.84 -0.29 4.65
CA PRO A 48 -7.21 0.90 4.09
C PRO A 48 -7.23 0.89 2.57
N ASP A 49 -7.06 2.07 1.99
CA ASP A 49 -6.94 2.21 0.53
C ASP A 49 -5.56 1.82 0.04
N VAL A 50 -4.54 1.96 0.88
CA VAL A 50 -3.16 1.60 0.55
C VAL A 50 -2.41 1.19 1.81
N LEU A 51 -1.51 0.23 1.66
CA LEU A 51 -0.65 -0.25 2.73
C LEU A 51 0.78 0.20 2.48
N VAL A 52 1.38 0.88 3.46
CA VAL A 52 2.79 1.24 3.45
C VAL A 52 3.45 0.47 4.58
N ALA A 53 4.40 -0.39 4.28
CA ALA A 53 4.96 -1.31 5.26
C ALA A 53 6.47 -1.42 5.17
N ASP A 54 7.12 -1.36 6.32
CA ASP A 54 8.53 -1.72 6.41
C ASP A 54 8.67 -3.24 6.26
N VAL A 55 9.74 -3.68 5.63
CA VAL A 55 10.02 -5.10 5.50
C VAL A 55 10.54 -5.68 6.81
N MET A 56 11.48 -5.00 7.45
CA MET A 56 12.14 -5.53 8.65
C MET A 56 11.49 -5.01 9.92
N MET A 57 10.71 -5.88 10.56
CA MET A 57 10.02 -5.56 11.79
C MET A 57 10.05 -6.75 12.73
N PRO A 58 9.94 -6.53 14.07
CA PRO A 58 9.89 -7.65 15.01
C PRO A 58 8.57 -8.43 14.88
N ARG A 59 8.54 -9.61 15.41
CA ARG A 59 7.42 -10.56 15.46
C ARG A 59 7.03 -11.08 14.07
N MET A 60 6.57 -10.24 13.19
CA MET A 60 6.21 -10.62 11.83
C MET A 60 6.75 -9.54 10.90
N ASP A 61 7.59 -9.91 9.93
CA ASP A 61 8.12 -8.93 8.98
C ASP A 61 7.06 -8.54 7.94
N GLY A 62 7.40 -7.51 7.15
CA GLY A 62 6.47 -6.99 6.16
C GLY A 62 6.14 -7.98 5.05
N PHE A 63 7.10 -8.81 4.64
CA PHE A 63 6.86 -9.80 3.60
C PHE A 63 5.84 -10.85 4.07
N GLU A 64 6.00 -11.35 5.29
CA GLU A 64 5.07 -12.35 5.84
C GLU A 64 3.68 -11.72 6.02
N MET A 65 3.61 -10.49 6.51
CA MET A 65 2.35 -9.78 6.67
C MET A 65 1.61 -9.67 5.33
N VAL A 66 2.30 -9.22 4.29
CA VAL A 66 1.68 -9.07 2.96
C VAL A 66 1.31 -10.41 2.37
N ARG A 67 2.15 -11.45 2.58
CA ARG A 67 1.81 -12.80 2.12
C ARG A 67 0.46 -13.24 2.69
N ARG A 68 0.23 -13.00 3.98
CA ARG A 68 -1.04 -13.35 4.62
C ARG A 68 -2.20 -12.51 4.13
N ILE A 69 -1.97 -11.22 3.93
CA ILE A 69 -2.99 -10.33 3.38
C ILE A 69 -3.40 -10.80 1.99
N ARG A 70 -2.43 -11.18 1.15
CA ARG A 70 -2.69 -11.57 -0.23
C ARG A 70 -3.46 -12.90 -0.35
N GLN A 71 -3.59 -13.66 0.71
CA GLN A 71 -4.44 -14.85 0.70
C GLN A 71 -5.92 -14.50 0.52
N SER A 72 -6.33 -13.30 0.94
CA SER A 72 -7.73 -12.88 0.85
C SER A 72 -7.93 -11.54 0.16
N ASP A 73 -6.90 -10.73 0.00
CA ASP A 73 -7.00 -9.42 -0.64
C ASP A 73 -5.83 -9.25 -1.60
N LYS A 74 -6.12 -9.24 -2.88
CA LYS A 74 -5.13 -9.08 -3.95
C LYS A 74 -5.19 -7.71 -4.60
N ALA A 75 -6.09 -6.86 -4.17
CA ALA A 75 -6.36 -5.58 -4.82
C ALA A 75 -5.71 -4.39 -4.15
N THR A 76 -5.61 -4.38 -2.82
CA THR A 76 -5.08 -3.22 -2.10
C THR A 76 -3.61 -2.97 -2.47
N PRO A 77 -3.28 -1.76 -2.96
CA PRO A 77 -1.88 -1.44 -3.29
C PRO A 77 -0.98 -1.51 -2.07
N VAL A 78 0.24 -2.01 -2.27
CA VAL A 78 1.25 -2.13 -1.22
C VAL A 78 2.53 -1.45 -1.67
N LEU A 79 3.04 -0.56 -0.82
CA LEU A 79 4.36 0.07 -0.98
C LEU A 79 5.24 -0.39 0.17
N PHE A 80 6.35 -1.06 -0.14
CA PHE A 80 7.31 -1.45 0.90
C PHE A 80 8.34 -0.34 1.12
N LEU A 81 8.64 -0.09 2.41
CA LEU A 81 9.75 0.78 2.83
C LEU A 81 10.82 -0.12 3.45
N THR A 82 12.08 0.03 3.05
CA THR A 82 13.09 -0.86 3.62
C THR A 82 14.51 -0.39 3.35
N ALA A 83 15.42 -0.75 4.27
CA ALA A 83 16.85 -0.61 4.05
C ALA A 83 17.38 -1.67 3.10
N ARG A 84 16.61 -2.75 2.87
CA ARG A 84 17.03 -3.82 1.98
C ARG A 84 16.97 -3.35 0.53
N SER A 85 18.07 -3.51 -0.19
CA SER A 85 18.15 -3.09 -1.59
C SER A 85 18.65 -4.19 -2.50
N ALA A 86 18.87 -5.41 -1.96
CA ALA A 86 19.31 -6.53 -2.78
C ALA A 86 18.21 -6.89 -3.79
N ILE A 87 18.63 -7.23 -5.00
CA ILE A 87 17.70 -7.56 -6.08
C ILE A 87 16.74 -8.67 -5.66
N ASN A 88 17.22 -9.69 -4.95
CA ASN A 88 16.38 -10.81 -4.51
C ASN A 88 15.25 -10.36 -3.59
N ASP A 89 15.52 -9.38 -2.70
CA ASP A 89 14.49 -8.86 -1.80
C ASP A 89 13.44 -8.06 -2.57
N VAL A 90 13.87 -7.29 -3.55
CA VAL A 90 12.95 -6.53 -4.39
C VAL A 90 12.06 -7.47 -5.20
N VAL A 91 12.66 -8.49 -5.81
CA VAL A 91 11.91 -9.50 -6.58
C VAL A 91 10.90 -10.19 -5.67
N LYS A 92 11.32 -10.60 -4.46
CA LYS A 92 10.42 -11.25 -3.52
C LYS A 92 9.22 -10.36 -3.18
N GLY A 93 9.46 -9.06 -2.97
CA GLY A 93 8.39 -8.12 -2.68
C GLY A 93 7.38 -8.04 -3.81
N PHE A 94 7.84 -7.94 -5.05
CA PHE A 94 6.94 -7.88 -6.20
C PHE A 94 6.22 -9.21 -6.44
N GLU A 95 6.87 -10.34 -6.20
CA GLU A 95 6.23 -11.66 -6.29
C GLU A 95 5.07 -11.79 -5.29
N LEU A 96 5.18 -11.13 -4.13
CA LEU A 96 4.12 -11.11 -3.14
C LEU A 96 2.99 -10.15 -3.49
N GLY A 97 3.12 -9.43 -4.61
CA GLY A 97 2.09 -8.53 -5.07
C GLY A 97 2.27 -7.09 -4.59
N ALA A 98 3.50 -6.70 -4.26
CA ALA A 98 3.79 -5.30 -3.98
C ALA A 98 3.69 -4.47 -5.26
N ASN A 99 3.24 -3.24 -5.11
CA ASN A 99 3.07 -2.33 -6.24
C ASN A 99 4.24 -1.37 -6.39
N ASP A 100 4.99 -1.14 -5.31
CA ASP A 100 6.16 -0.28 -5.34
C ASP A 100 7.07 -0.59 -4.17
N TYR A 101 8.26 -0.03 -4.22
CA TYR A 101 9.32 -0.34 -3.27
C TYR A 101 10.18 0.91 -3.08
N LEU A 102 10.29 1.41 -1.86
CA LEU A 102 11.02 2.64 -1.57
C LEU A 102 12.14 2.35 -0.58
N LYS A 103 13.37 2.61 -1.01
CA LYS A 103 14.56 2.33 -0.21
C LYS A 103 14.81 3.43 0.81
N LYS A 104 15.10 3.03 2.05
CA LYS A 104 15.55 3.94 3.10
C LYS A 104 17.04 4.28 2.91
N PRO A 105 17.48 5.50 3.17
CA PRO A 105 16.67 6.67 3.50
C PRO A 105 16.00 7.27 2.28
N PHE A 106 14.81 7.83 2.47
CA PHE A 106 14.06 8.45 1.38
C PHE A 106 13.56 9.83 1.82
N GLY A 107 13.23 10.68 0.84
CA GLY A 107 12.61 11.97 1.14
C GLY A 107 11.10 11.83 1.26
N MET A 108 10.49 12.66 2.11
CA MET A 108 9.04 12.64 2.26
C MET A 108 8.33 12.96 0.95
N GLN A 109 8.92 13.84 0.15
CA GLN A 109 8.33 14.21 -1.14
C GLN A 109 8.27 13.00 -2.08
N GLU A 110 9.30 12.16 -2.08
CA GLU A 110 9.31 10.96 -2.89
C GLU A 110 8.21 9.99 -2.45
N LEU A 111 8.04 9.82 -1.14
CA LEU A 111 6.98 8.97 -0.61
C LEU A 111 5.60 9.49 -1.03
N ILE A 112 5.37 10.79 -0.89
CA ILE A 112 4.10 11.42 -1.27
C ILE A 112 3.80 11.18 -2.75
N VAL A 113 4.78 11.43 -3.62
CA VAL A 113 4.61 11.25 -5.06
C VAL A 113 4.29 9.81 -5.42
N ARG A 114 4.99 8.86 -4.80
CA ARG A 114 4.74 7.44 -5.07
C ARG A 114 3.36 7.00 -4.58
N LEU A 115 2.93 7.47 -3.40
CA LEU A 115 1.60 7.16 -2.91
C LEU A 115 0.52 7.73 -3.82
N LYS A 116 0.67 8.97 -4.24
CA LYS A 116 -0.30 9.58 -5.16
C LYS A 116 -0.35 8.84 -6.49
N ALA A 117 0.81 8.42 -7.00
CA ALA A 117 0.87 7.64 -8.23
C ALA A 117 0.17 6.30 -8.10
N LEU A 118 0.38 5.59 -6.97
CA LEU A 118 -0.29 4.32 -6.72
C LEU A 118 -1.80 4.49 -6.64
N MET A 119 -2.27 5.52 -5.95
CA MET A 119 -3.69 5.76 -5.81
C MET A 119 -4.32 6.19 -7.13
N HIS A 120 -3.62 7.00 -7.91
CA HIS A 120 -4.10 7.37 -9.24
C HIS A 120 -4.22 6.15 -10.15
N LYS A 121 -3.21 5.30 -10.15
CA LYS A 121 -3.21 4.07 -10.96
C LYS A 121 -4.36 3.15 -10.54
N ALA A 122 -4.55 2.95 -9.24
CA ALA A 122 -5.62 2.09 -8.75
C ALA A 122 -6.99 2.65 -9.12
N PHE A 123 -7.16 3.97 -9.03
CA PHE A 123 -8.41 4.63 -9.42
C PHE A 123 -8.68 4.47 -10.91
N VAL A 124 -7.66 4.69 -11.75
CA VAL A 124 -7.79 4.56 -13.19
C VAL A 124 -8.12 3.12 -13.58
N GLU A 125 -7.46 2.14 -13.00
CA GLU A 125 -7.73 0.74 -13.26
C GLU A 125 -9.17 0.37 -12.89
N LYS A 126 -9.66 0.87 -11.76
CA LYS A 126 -11.03 0.64 -11.33
C LYS A 126 -12.04 1.27 -12.30
N GLU A 127 -11.78 2.49 -12.74
CA GLU A 127 -12.63 3.18 -13.71
C GLU A 127 -12.64 2.47 -15.05
N ILE A 128 -11.49 2.02 -15.52
CA ILE A 128 -11.37 1.27 -16.78
C ILE A 128 -12.17 -0.03 -16.66
N THR A 129 -12.04 -0.75 -15.56
CA THR A 129 -12.76 -2.00 -15.34
C THR A 129 -14.26 -1.76 -15.35
N ASN A 130 -14.74 -0.72 -14.68
CA ASN A 130 -16.16 -0.37 -14.66
C ASN A 130 -16.66 -0.01 -16.05
N THR A 131 -15.90 0.79 -16.78
CA THR A 131 -16.22 1.18 -18.14
C THR A 131 -16.26 -0.02 -19.06
N TYR A 132 -15.28 -0.89 -18.96
CA TYR A 132 -15.21 -2.10 -19.78
C TYR A 132 -16.41 -3.01 -19.51
N THR A 133 -16.78 -3.16 -18.24
CA THR A 133 -17.96 -3.96 -17.89
C THR A 133 -19.23 -3.39 -18.51
N CYS A 134 -19.42 -2.08 -18.47
CA CYS A 134 -20.53 -1.41 -19.09
C CYS A 134 -20.54 -1.60 -20.61
N LEU A 135 -19.37 -1.48 -21.23
CA LEU A 135 -19.23 -1.68 -22.67
C LEU A 135 -19.54 -3.11 -23.10
N LEU A 136 -19.18 -4.10 -22.26
CA LEU A 136 -19.49 -5.48 -22.56
C LEU A 136 -20.98 -5.73 -22.61
N TYR A 137 -21.74 -5.17 -21.66
CA TYR A 137 -23.19 -5.26 -21.70
C TYR A 137 -23.78 -4.57 -22.94
N THR A 138 -23.24 -3.41 -23.26
CA THR A 138 -23.68 -2.66 -24.43
C THR A 138 -23.31 -3.37 -25.71
N SER A 139 -22.10 -3.93 -25.79
CA SER A 139 -21.64 -4.66 -26.97
C SER A 139 -22.48 -5.89 -27.26
N ASP A 140 -22.87 -6.61 -26.22
CA ASP A 140 -23.74 -7.76 -26.37
C ASP A 140 -25.08 -7.35 -26.98
N ALA A 141 -25.56 -6.18 -26.58
CA ALA A 141 -26.80 -5.66 -27.13
C ALA A 141 -26.62 -5.08 -28.54
N ALA A 142 -25.42 -4.56 -28.84
CA ALA A 142 -25.11 -3.94 -30.13
C ALA A 142 -24.69 -4.98 -31.18
N ASP A 143 -24.08 -6.05 -30.76
CA ASP A 143 -23.63 -7.11 -31.64
C ASP A 143 -24.78 -8.04 -32.00
#